data_f39387c32adf62706e3b732a0e75d56a
#
_entry.id   f39387c32adf62706e3b732a0e75d56a
#
_cell.length_a   1.000
_cell.length_b   1.000
_cell.length_c   1.000
_cell.angle_alpha   90.00
_cell.angle_beta   90.00
_cell.angle_gamma   90.00
#
_symmetry.space_group_name_H-M   'P 1'
#
loop_
_entity.id
_entity.type
_entity.pdbx_description
1 polymer ?
#
loop_
_entity_poly.entity_id
_entity_poly.type
_entity_poly.pdbx_seq_one_letter_code
_entity_poly.pdbx_strand_id
1 'polypeptide(L)'
;LKEPKDKKNSFGGYNYRSCESILEAVKPLLQAQSCILTISDEIVEIGNRIYVRAKATISDGEGEYTTYGFAREPESKKGMDEPQVTGTASSYARKYALNGLFAIDDTKDADTDEYAKETGRTAKGQPAQARKTVPQTSAMSFNCAVCGQQIVGETINGHTYSGVSIAEQTAKKFGRCLCWTCAQKQGKEKKNAE
;
A
#
# COMPACT_ATOMS: atom_id res chain seq x y z
N LEU A 1 -6.79 6.50 -25.31
CA LEU A 1 -7.02 7.47 -24.24
C LEU A 1 -5.76 7.57 -23.38
N LYS A 2 -5.20 8.78 -23.22
CA LYS A 2 -4.07 9.02 -22.31
C LYS A 2 -4.60 9.88 -21.16
N GLU A 3 -4.70 9.26 -19.97
CA GLU A 3 -5.10 9.95 -18.76
C GLU A 3 -3.93 9.94 -17.77
N PRO A 4 -3.34 11.09 -17.43
CA PRO A 4 -2.21 11.15 -16.52
C PRO A 4 -2.59 10.81 -15.08
N LYS A 5 -1.62 10.32 -14.28
CA LYS A 5 -1.78 10.14 -12.83
C LYS A 5 -1.48 11.48 -12.14
N ASP A 6 -2.47 12.35 -12.06
CA ASP A 6 -2.34 13.71 -11.52
C ASP A 6 -2.80 13.84 -10.06
N LYS A 7 -3.59 12.88 -9.56
CA LYS A 7 -4.04 12.87 -8.16
C LYS A 7 -2.99 12.23 -7.25
N LYS A 8 -2.61 12.95 -6.19
CA LYS A 8 -1.63 12.48 -5.21
C LYS A 8 -2.33 11.81 -4.03
N ASN A 9 -1.96 10.56 -3.73
CA ASN A 9 -2.37 9.91 -2.50
C ASN A 9 -1.48 10.40 -1.36
N SER A 10 -2.05 11.20 -0.44
CA SER A 10 -1.33 11.75 0.72
C SER A 10 -0.85 10.67 1.70
N PHE A 11 -1.52 9.51 1.74
CA PHE A 11 -1.17 8.38 2.63
C PHE A 11 -0.03 7.52 2.09
N GLY A 12 0.03 7.34 0.76
CA GLY A 12 1.02 6.47 0.10
C GLY A 12 2.11 7.22 -0.65
N GLY A 13 2.00 8.55 -0.80
CA GLY A 13 2.98 9.39 -1.49
C GLY A 13 3.06 9.19 -3.02
N TYR A 14 2.16 8.40 -3.62
CA TYR A 14 2.16 8.10 -5.05
C TYR A 14 1.05 8.83 -5.80
N ASN A 15 1.28 9.06 -7.09
CA ASN A 15 0.26 9.61 -7.99
C ASN A 15 -0.63 8.48 -8.52
N TYR A 16 -1.93 8.75 -8.63
CA TYR A 16 -2.91 7.78 -9.14
C TYR A 16 -3.95 8.46 -10.04
N ARG A 17 -4.61 7.65 -10.88
CA ARG A 17 -5.85 8.01 -11.58
C ARG A 17 -7.04 7.61 -10.73
N SER A 18 -8.04 8.47 -10.67
CA SER A 18 -9.32 8.08 -10.08
C SER A 18 -10.28 7.59 -11.16
N CYS A 19 -11.33 6.86 -10.75
CA CYS A 19 -12.42 6.48 -11.66
C CYS A 19 -13.04 7.71 -12.31
N GLU A 20 -13.25 8.77 -11.53
CA GLU A 20 -13.85 10.03 -11.95
C GLU A 20 -13.02 10.74 -13.02
N SER A 21 -11.68 10.79 -12.86
CA SER A 21 -10.83 11.44 -13.86
C SER A 21 -10.86 10.71 -15.20
N ILE A 22 -10.92 9.38 -15.19
CA ILE A 22 -11.08 8.59 -16.42
C ILE A 22 -12.42 8.90 -17.08
N LEU A 23 -13.52 8.96 -16.30
CA LEU A 23 -14.84 9.27 -16.82
C LEU A 23 -14.91 10.67 -17.41
N GLU A 24 -14.30 11.67 -16.77
CA GLU A 24 -14.24 13.03 -17.31
C GLU A 24 -13.49 13.09 -18.64
N ALA A 25 -12.37 12.41 -18.76
CA ALA A 25 -11.58 12.37 -19.99
C ALA A 25 -12.28 11.62 -21.14
N VAL A 26 -13.10 10.61 -20.81
CA VAL A 26 -13.77 9.77 -21.82
C VAL A 26 -15.07 10.38 -22.32
N LYS A 27 -15.85 11.08 -21.48
CA LYS A 27 -17.16 11.66 -21.84
C LYS A 27 -17.17 12.44 -23.18
N PRO A 28 -16.25 13.39 -23.45
CA PRO A 28 -16.27 14.12 -24.72
C PRO A 28 -15.99 13.22 -25.92
N LEU A 29 -15.16 12.18 -25.75
CA LEU A 29 -14.83 11.22 -26.80
C LEU A 29 -16.04 10.33 -27.12
N LEU A 30 -16.75 9.87 -26.08
CA LEU A 30 -17.98 9.08 -26.24
C LEU A 30 -19.06 9.90 -26.95
N GLN A 31 -19.26 11.16 -26.55
CA GLN A 31 -20.21 12.04 -27.20
C GLN A 31 -19.88 12.25 -28.68
N ALA A 32 -18.61 12.44 -29.03
CA ALA A 32 -18.17 12.62 -30.43
C ALA A 32 -18.40 11.37 -31.28
N GLN A 33 -18.46 10.19 -30.69
CA GLN A 33 -18.69 8.90 -31.36
C GLN A 33 -20.10 8.36 -31.16
N SER A 34 -21.03 9.14 -30.57
CA SER A 34 -22.39 8.72 -30.23
C SER A 34 -22.45 7.43 -29.41
N CYS A 35 -21.43 7.19 -28.58
CA CYS A 35 -21.36 6.01 -27.72
C CYS A 35 -21.90 6.32 -26.31
N ILE A 36 -22.47 5.30 -25.70
CA ILE A 36 -22.95 5.30 -24.31
C ILE A 36 -22.05 4.41 -23.47
N LEU A 37 -21.60 4.91 -22.33
CA LEU A 37 -20.89 4.13 -21.32
C LEU A 37 -21.78 3.94 -20.10
N THR A 38 -21.97 2.70 -19.69
CA THR A 38 -22.66 2.33 -18.46
C THR A 38 -21.71 1.59 -17.52
N ILE A 39 -21.85 1.85 -16.21
CA ILE A 39 -21.08 1.15 -15.17
C ILE A 39 -22.05 0.69 -14.10
N SER A 40 -21.96 -0.58 -13.73
CA SER A 40 -22.72 -1.17 -12.63
C SER A 40 -21.80 -2.02 -11.77
N ASP A 41 -22.15 -2.15 -10.48
CA ASP A 41 -21.41 -2.97 -9.53
C ASP A 41 -22.29 -4.11 -9.05
N GLU A 42 -21.66 -5.22 -8.74
CA GLU A 42 -22.26 -6.36 -8.05
C GLU A 42 -21.28 -6.91 -7.00
N ILE A 43 -21.82 -7.49 -5.96
CA ILE A 43 -21.05 -8.16 -4.93
C ILE A 43 -20.92 -9.63 -5.32
N VAL A 44 -19.69 -10.14 -5.32
CA VAL A 44 -19.41 -11.55 -5.63
C VAL A 44 -18.55 -12.15 -4.53
N GLU A 45 -18.91 -13.38 -4.15
CA GLU A 45 -18.13 -14.18 -3.21
C GLU A 45 -17.27 -15.18 -3.97
N ILE A 46 -15.97 -15.20 -3.68
CA ILE A 46 -15.01 -16.14 -4.26
C ILE A 46 -14.26 -16.82 -3.12
N GLY A 47 -14.57 -18.07 -2.87
CA GLY A 47 -14.15 -18.75 -1.65
C GLY A 47 -14.72 -18.05 -0.41
N ASN A 48 -13.90 -17.72 0.56
CA ASN A 48 -14.30 -16.98 1.77
C ASN A 48 -13.99 -15.47 1.67
N ARG A 49 -14.09 -14.90 0.45
CA ARG A 49 -13.71 -13.50 0.22
C ARG A 49 -14.76 -12.78 -0.58
N ILE A 50 -15.11 -11.59 -0.13
CA ILE A 50 -16.04 -10.70 -0.82
C ILE A 50 -15.28 -9.79 -1.77
N TYR A 51 -15.80 -9.65 -2.98
CA TYR A 51 -15.31 -8.75 -4.01
C TYR A 51 -16.44 -7.88 -4.53
N VAL A 52 -16.13 -6.62 -4.83
CA VAL A 52 -16.94 -5.80 -5.70
C VAL A 52 -16.48 -6.08 -7.13
N ARG A 53 -17.41 -6.50 -7.99
CA ARG A 53 -17.22 -6.66 -9.43
C ARG A 53 -17.87 -5.48 -10.14
N ALA A 54 -17.10 -4.63 -10.80
CA ALA A 54 -17.61 -3.58 -11.65
C ALA A 54 -17.70 -4.09 -13.08
N LYS A 55 -18.84 -3.85 -13.74
CA LYS A 55 -19.08 -4.08 -15.16
C LYS A 55 -19.07 -2.74 -15.85
N ALA A 56 -18.18 -2.52 -16.82
CA ALA A 56 -18.16 -1.34 -17.69
C ALA A 56 -18.51 -1.78 -19.11
N THR A 57 -19.56 -1.20 -19.69
CA THR A 57 -20.07 -1.50 -21.02
C THR A 57 -20.13 -0.22 -21.85
N ILE A 58 -19.51 -0.27 -23.04
CA ILE A 58 -19.65 0.77 -24.08
C ILE A 58 -20.55 0.22 -25.18
N SER A 59 -21.46 1.04 -25.69
CA SER A 59 -22.37 0.72 -26.80
C SER A 59 -22.47 1.91 -27.75
N ASP A 60 -22.51 1.64 -29.05
CA ASP A 60 -22.79 2.62 -30.12
C ASP A 60 -24.23 2.47 -30.68
N GLY A 61 -25.04 1.59 -30.08
CA GLY A 61 -26.40 1.28 -30.52
C GLY A 61 -26.48 0.08 -31.48
N GLU A 62 -25.38 -0.32 -32.12
CA GLU A 62 -25.32 -1.48 -33.01
C GLU A 62 -24.62 -2.65 -32.30
N GLY A 63 -23.68 -2.36 -31.41
CA GLY A 63 -22.94 -3.35 -30.66
C GLY A 63 -22.59 -2.93 -29.24
N GLU A 64 -22.14 -3.90 -28.45
CA GLU A 64 -21.69 -3.66 -27.09
C GLU A 64 -20.34 -4.36 -26.84
N TYR A 65 -19.48 -3.67 -26.10
CA TYR A 65 -18.26 -4.24 -25.57
C TYR A 65 -18.20 -4.06 -24.06
N THR A 66 -17.94 -5.15 -23.34
CA THR A 66 -17.99 -5.19 -21.89
C THR A 66 -16.66 -5.68 -21.30
N THR A 67 -16.22 -5.02 -20.24
CA THR A 67 -15.11 -5.47 -19.39
C THR A 67 -15.51 -5.50 -17.93
N TYR A 68 -14.76 -6.26 -17.14
CA TYR A 68 -14.96 -6.39 -15.70
C TYR A 68 -13.71 -6.00 -14.95
N GLY A 69 -13.90 -5.34 -13.81
CA GLY A 69 -12.85 -5.08 -12.84
C GLY A 69 -13.25 -5.61 -11.48
N PHE A 70 -12.30 -6.11 -10.70
CA PHE A 70 -12.54 -6.68 -9.39
C PHE A 70 -11.72 -5.95 -8.34
N ALA A 71 -12.32 -5.69 -7.20
CA ALA A 71 -11.60 -5.22 -6.01
C ALA A 71 -12.08 -5.99 -4.79
N ARG A 72 -11.13 -6.48 -4.00
CA ARG A 72 -11.46 -7.18 -2.76
C ARG A 72 -12.02 -6.21 -1.74
N GLU A 73 -13.15 -6.54 -1.15
CA GLU A 73 -13.69 -5.89 0.03
C GLU A 73 -13.11 -6.55 1.29
N PRO A 74 -12.32 -5.86 2.10
CA PRO A 74 -11.87 -6.39 3.38
C PRO A 74 -13.01 -6.33 4.40
N GLU A 75 -13.07 -7.27 5.33
CA GLU A 75 -14.09 -7.30 6.39
C GLU A 75 -14.09 -6.01 7.24
N SER A 76 -12.93 -5.41 7.43
CA SER A 76 -12.80 -4.14 8.12
C SER A 76 -11.54 -3.40 7.68
N LYS A 77 -11.56 -2.07 7.80
CA LYS A 77 -10.39 -1.22 7.56
C LYS A 77 -10.32 -0.12 8.60
N LYS A 78 -9.20 -0.02 9.30
CA LYS A 78 -8.97 0.98 10.34
C LYS A 78 -9.26 2.39 9.82
N GLY A 79 -10.16 3.10 10.50
CA GLY A 79 -10.53 4.48 10.18
C GLY A 79 -11.56 4.62 9.05
N MET A 80 -12.24 3.54 8.70
CA MET A 80 -13.37 3.54 7.74
C MET A 80 -14.56 2.81 8.38
N ASP A 81 -15.75 3.30 8.11
CA ASP A 81 -17.00 2.58 8.39
C ASP A 81 -17.32 1.58 7.25
N GLU A 82 -18.29 0.71 7.46
CA GLU A 82 -18.66 -0.33 6.51
C GLU A 82 -19.04 0.21 5.13
N PRO A 83 -19.90 1.25 4.99
CA PRO A 83 -20.20 1.84 3.69
C PRO A 83 -18.98 2.43 2.98
N GLN A 84 -18.02 3.01 3.73
CA GLN A 84 -16.77 3.54 3.16
C GLN A 84 -15.86 2.42 2.65
N VAL A 85 -15.85 1.27 3.33
CA VAL A 85 -15.09 0.10 2.88
C VAL A 85 -15.60 -0.39 1.54
N THR A 86 -16.91 -0.61 1.41
CA THR A 86 -17.57 -1.00 0.15
C THR A 86 -17.38 0.05 -0.93
N GLY A 87 -17.59 1.34 -0.63
CA GLY A 87 -17.40 2.44 -1.58
C GLY A 87 -15.97 2.55 -2.11
N THR A 88 -14.98 2.27 -1.25
CA THR A 88 -13.58 2.21 -1.67
C THR A 88 -13.34 1.05 -2.64
N ALA A 89 -13.83 -0.15 -2.32
CA ALA A 89 -13.71 -1.33 -3.18
C ALA A 89 -14.40 -1.08 -4.55
N SER A 90 -15.61 -0.48 -4.56
CA SER A 90 -16.31 -0.08 -5.76
C SER A 90 -15.49 0.87 -6.64
N SER A 91 -14.91 1.92 -6.06
CA SER A 91 -14.08 2.89 -6.81
C SER A 91 -12.87 2.22 -7.47
N TYR A 92 -12.23 1.26 -6.80
CA TYR A 92 -11.14 0.48 -7.38
C TYR A 92 -11.62 -0.47 -8.48
N ALA A 93 -12.71 -1.21 -8.26
CA ALA A 93 -13.27 -2.14 -9.24
C ALA A 93 -13.63 -1.41 -10.54
N ARG A 94 -14.33 -0.28 -10.45
CA ARG A 94 -14.70 0.57 -11.59
C ARG A 94 -13.48 1.10 -12.34
N LYS A 95 -12.46 1.56 -11.62
CA LYS A 95 -11.21 2.00 -12.24
C LYS A 95 -10.55 0.87 -13.03
N TYR A 96 -10.49 -0.35 -12.50
CA TYR A 96 -9.91 -1.49 -13.20
C TYR A 96 -10.73 -1.90 -14.42
N ALA A 97 -12.06 -1.87 -14.33
CA ALA A 97 -12.94 -2.14 -15.48
C ALA A 97 -12.71 -1.11 -16.60
N LEU A 98 -12.62 0.19 -16.27
CA LEU A 98 -12.36 1.26 -17.23
C LEU A 98 -10.95 1.17 -17.83
N ASN A 99 -9.94 0.84 -17.05
CA ASN A 99 -8.58 0.63 -17.55
C ASN A 99 -8.56 -0.48 -18.61
N GLY A 100 -9.26 -1.59 -18.35
CA GLY A 100 -9.38 -2.68 -19.32
C GLY A 100 -10.18 -2.30 -20.55
N LEU A 101 -11.32 -1.58 -20.37
CA LEU A 101 -12.20 -1.17 -21.46
C LEU A 101 -11.51 -0.24 -22.47
N PHE A 102 -10.74 0.73 -21.98
CA PHE A 102 -10.07 1.74 -22.79
C PHE A 102 -8.60 1.47 -23.04
N ALA A 103 -8.09 0.29 -22.68
CA ALA A 103 -6.69 -0.09 -22.79
C ALA A 103 -5.75 1.03 -22.24
N ILE A 104 -6.10 1.57 -21.05
CA ILE A 104 -5.32 2.64 -20.43
C ILE A 104 -4.04 2.05 -19.90
N ASP A 105 -2.94 2.43 -20.53
CA ASP A 105 -1.60 1.96 -20.20
C ASP A 105 -1.11 2.61 -18.89
N ASP A 106 -0.72 1.78 -17.95
CA ASP A 106 0.01 2.21 -16.76
C ASP A 106 1.51 2.20 -17.10
N THR A 107 1.98 3.35 -17.61
CA THR A 107 3.39 3.53 -18.00
C THR A 107 4.40 3.28 -16.87
N LYS A 108 3.94 3.04 -15.63
CA LYS A 108 4.75 2.57 -14.51
C LYS A 108 4.05 1.37 -13.89
N ASP A 109 4.53 0.21 -14.27
CA ASP A 109 4.05 -1.06 -13.72
C ASP A 109 4.41 -1.15 -12.23
N ALA A 110 3.47 -1.61 -11.42
CA ALA A 110 3.67 -1.79 -9.97
C ALA A 110 4.78 -2.82 -9.65
N ASP A 111 5.14 -3.64 -10.63
CA ASP A 111 6.18 -4.65 -10.55
C ASP A 111 7.58 -4.12 -10.92
N THR A 112 7.71 -2.85 -11.31
CA THR A 112 9.01 -2.27 -11.63
C THR A 112 9.73 -1.78 -10.37
N ASP A 113 11.06 -1.93 -10.35
CA ASP A 113 11.93 -1.44 -9.27
C ASP A 113 11.79 0.07 -9.02
N GLU A 114 11.31 0.83 -10.02
CA GLU A 114 11.05 2.26 -9.91
C GLU A 114 9.82 2.54 -9.04
N TYR A 115 8.76 1.73 -9.15
CA TYR A 115 7.58 1.82 -8.29
C TYR A 115 7.91 1.47 -6.83
N ALA A 116 8.75 0.46 -6.63
CA ALA A 116 9.23 0.08 -5.31
C ALA A 116 10.06 1.19 -4.65
N LYS A 117 10.86 1.93 -5.43
CA LYS A 117 11.64 3.09 -4.96
C LYS A 117 10.78 4.31 -4.63
N GLU A 118 9.75 4.59 -5.43
CA GLU A 118 8.83 5.71 -5.17
C GLU A 118 7.89 5.48 -3.97
N THR A 119 7.51 4.23 -3.72
CA THR A 119 6.55 3.89 -2.65
C THR A 119 7.20 3.40 -1.36
N GLY A 120 8.52 3.22 -1.33
CA GLY A 120 9.25 2.68 -0.17
C GLY A 120 8.84 1.25 0.21
N ARG A 121 8.12 0.53 -0.69
CA ARG A 121 7.69 -0.85 -0.47
C ARG A 121 8.68 -1.80 -1.13
N THR A 122 9.58 -2.36 -0.34
CA THR A 122 10.32 -3.55 -0.74
C THR A 122 9.36 -4.74 -0.79
N ALA A 123 9.21 -5.35 -1.96
CA ALA A 123 8.47 -6.59 -2.14
C ALA A 123 9.06 -7.68 -1.24
N LYS A 124 8.29 -8.14 -0.24
CA LYS A 124 8.57 -9.39 0.47
C LYS A 124 7.92 -10.52 -0.30
N GLY A 125 8.72 -11.38 -0.90
CA GLY A 125 8.26 -12.71 -1.31
C GLY A 125 8.97 -13.33 -2.48
N GLN A 126 10.09 -13.99 -2.30
CA GLN A 126 10.39 -15.43 -2.47
C GLN A 126 11.90 -15.68 -2.54
N PRO A 127 12.42 -16.81 -2.09
CA PRO A 127 13.85 -17.03 -1.98
C PRO A 127 14.42 -17.57 -3.30
N ALA A 128 15.32 -16.85 -3.92
CA ALA A 128 16.23 -17.37 -4.93
C ALA A 128 17.64 -16.89 -4.64
N GLN A 129 18.46 -17.84 -4.20
CA GLN A 129 19.90 -18.04 -4.28
C GLN A 129 20.79 -16.84 -4.63
N ALA A 130 21.69 -16.61 -3.69
CA ALA A 130 23.02 -16.02 -3.70
C ALA A 130 23.58 -15.46 -5.03
N ARG A 131 24.00 -14.16 -5.03
CA ARG A 131 25.39 -13.76 -5.30
C ARG A 131 25.64 -12.25 -5.04
N LYS A 132 26.55 -12.07 -4.07
CA LYS A 132 27.68 -11.13 -3.93
C LYS A 132 27.48 -9.61 -4.11
N THR A 133 27.68 -8.96 -2.97
CA THR A 133 28.54 -7.78 -2.64
C THR A 133 28.19 -6.41 -3.19
N VAL A 134 27.64 -5.55 -2.30
CA VAL A 134 28.07 -4.26 -1.68
C VAL A 134 28.12 -3.02 -2.60
N PRO A 135 27.72 -1.80 -2.17
CA PRO A 135 28.16 -1.16 -0.93
C PRO A 135 27.04 -0.57 -0.05
N GLN A 136 27.32 -0.54 1.23
CA GLN A 136 26.56 0.08 2.32
C GLN A 136 26.41 1.57 2.14
N THR A 137 25.18 2.09 2.28
CA THR A 137 24.94 3.47 2.70
C THR A 137 24.58 3.46 4.18
N SER A 138 25.33 4.20 4.95
CA SER A 138 25.35 4.41 6.38
C SER A 138 23.99 4.22 7.10
N ALA A 139 23.77 3.04 7.64
CA ALA A 139 22.78 2.83 8.69
C ALA A 139 23.30 3.52 9.97
N MET A 140 22.54 4.45 10.53
CA MET A 140 22.82 4.97 11.86
C MET A 140 22.86 3.80 12.84
N SER A 141 24.04 3.43 13.30
CA SER A 141 24.23 2.43 14.32
C SER A 141 24.34 3.12 15.67
N PHE A 142 23.53 2.70 16.62
CA PHE A 142 23.56 3.20 17.99
C PHE A 142 24.28 2.17 18.89
N ASN A 143 25.14 2.66 19.79
CA ASN A 143 25.78 1.81 20.79
C ASN A 143 25.08 2.01 22.15
N CYS A 144 24.96 0.93 22.89
CA CYS A 144 24.38 0.95 24.23
C CYS A 144 25.28 1.74 25.20
N ALA A 145 24.73 2.75 25.87
CA ALA A 145 25.47 3.60 26.79
C ALA A 145 25.96 2.86 28.08
N VAL A 146 25.51 1.62 28.31
CA VAL A 146 25.90 0.82 29.49
C VAL A 146 26.91 -0.26 29.14
N CYS A 147 26.68 -1.06 28.09
CA CYS A 147 27.58 -2.18 27.75
C CYS A 147 28.44 -1.92 26.52
N GLY A 148 28.28 -0.77 25.84
CA GLY A 148 29.06 -0.41 24.64
C GLY A 148 28.73 -1.19 23.38
N GLN A 149 27.90 -2.25 23.46
CA GLN A 149 27.54 -3.06 22.30
C GLN A 149 26.60 -2.32 21.36
N GLN A 150 26.70 -2.63 20.07
CA GLN A 150 25.78 -2.11 19.07
C GLN A 150 24.35 -2.58 19.36
N ILE A 151 23.39 -1.65 19.31
CA ILE A 151 21.97 -1.95 19.51
C ILE A 151 21.42 -2.56 18.21
N VAL A 152 21.21 -3.85 18.24
CA VAL A 152 20.62 -4.64 17.13
C VAL A 152 19.12 -4.83 17.34
N GLY A 153 18.41 -5.18 16.29
CA GLY A 153 16.99 -5.50 16.38
C GLY A 153 16.74 -6.78 17.19
N GLU A 154 15.66 -6.79 17.96
CA GLU A 154 15.25 -7.93 18.80
C GLU A 154 13.75 -8.24 18.64
N THR A 155 13.37 -9.51 18.77
CA THR A 155 11.98 -9.96 18.79
C THR A 155 11.51 -10.15 20.22
N ILE A 156 10.49 -9.36 20.61
CA ILE A 156 9.99 -9.31 21.99
C ILE A 156 8.48 -9.57 21.94
N ASN A 157 8.02 -10.60 22.64
CA ASN A 157 6.60 -11.00 22.67
C ASN A 157 5.98 -11.16 21.27
N GLY A 158 6.72 -11.73 20.31
CA GLY A 158 6.25 -11.92 18.93
C GLY A 158 6.32 -10.69 18.03
N HIS A 159 6.77 -9.53 18.53
CA HIS A 159 6.99 -8.32 17.75
C HIS A 159 8.49 -8.05 17.56
N THR A 160 8.91 -7.82 16.31
CA THR A 160 10.30 -7.50 15.98
C THR A 160 10.52 -5.98 15.98
N TYR A 161 11.43 -5.52 16.79
CA TYR A 161 11.85 -4.12 16.87
C TYR A 161 13.22 -3.96 16.21
N SER A 162 13.40 -2.89 15.42
CA SER A 162 14.71 -2.54 14.86
C SER A 162 15.63 -1.96 15.93
N GLY A 163 16.95 -2.07 15.74
CA GLY A 163 17.93 -1.45 16.67
C GLY A 163 17.73 0.06 16.86
N VAL A 164 17.34 0.76 15.79
CA VAL A 164 16.99 2.19 15.84
C VAL A 164 15.77 2.44 16.72
N SER A 165 14.71 1.66 16.56
CA SER A 165 13.48 1.76 17.36
C SER A 165 13.76 1.50 18.86
N ILE A 166 14.59 0.51 19.17
CA ILE A 166 15.02 0.22 20.55
C ILE A 166 15.82 1.39 21.13
N ALA A 167 16.77 1.94 20.36
CA ALA A 167 17.57 3.08 20.78
C ALA A 167 16.72 4.32 21.09
N GLU A 168 15.77 4.66 20.21
CA GLU A 168 14.86 5.80 20.39
C GLU A 168 13.93 5.62 21.60
N GLN A 169 13.33 4.46 21.76
CA GLN A 169 12.42 4.19 22.89
C GLN A 169 13.17 4.22 24.22
N THR A 170 14.39 3.66 24.26
CA THR A 170 15.20 3.67 25.48
C THR A 170 15.73 5.05 25.78
N ALA A 171 16.09 5.86 24.78
CA ALA A 171 16.46 7.26 24.95
C ALA A 171 15.32 8.11 25.55
N LYS A 172 14.09 7.92 25.07
CA LYS A 172 12.91 8.59 25.64
C LYS A 172 12.65 8.20 27.10
N LYS A 173 12.82 6.90 27.44
CA LYS A 173 12.48 6.36 28.76
C LYS A 173 13.57 6.57 29.81
N PHE A 174 14.84 6.47 29.40
CA PHE A 174 16.01 6.48 30.32
C PHE A 174 16.98 7.64 30.08
N GLY A 175 16.67 8.53 29.12
CA GLY A 175 17.52 9.65 28.75
C GLY A 175 18.80 9.27 27.97
N ARG A 176 18.95 8.00 27.60
CA ARG A 176 20.13 7.45 26.87
C ARG A 176 19.77 6.20 26.09
N CYS A 177 20.49 5.94 24.97
CA CYS A 177 20.30 4.77 24.15
C CYS A 177 20.80 3.51 24.87
N LEU A 178 19.94 2.51 25.05
CA LEU A 178 20.26 1.23 25.70
C LEU A 178 19.86 0.07 24.81
N CYS A 179 20.65 -1.03 24.82
CA CYS A 179 20.16 -2.29 24.28
C CYS A 179 19.04 -2.85 25.19
N TRP A 180 18.22 -3.73 24.65
CA TRP A 180 17.06 -4.25 25.37
C TRP A 180 17.40 -4.85 26.72
N THR A 181 18.47 -5.67 26.77
CA THR A 181 18.93 -6.32 28.00
C THR A 181 19.31 -5.32 29.10
N CYS A 182 20.03 -4.23 28.74
CA CYS A 182 20.38 -3.20 29.69
C CYS A 182 19.20 -2.36 30.13
N ALA A 183 18.26 -2.09 29.21
CA ALA A 183 17.01 -1.39 29.53
C ALA A 183 16.12 -2.16 30.50
N GLN A 184 16.06 -3.49 30.36
CA GLN A 184 15.32 -4.34 31.31
C GLN A 184 15.93 -4.32 32.70
N LYS A 185 17.24 -4.39 32.83
CA LYS A 185 17.95 -4.34 34.12
C LYS A 185 17.66 -3.03 34.84
N GLN A 186 17.79 -1.90 34.14
CA GLN A 186 17.48 -0.58 34.72
C GLN A 186 16.00 -0.39 35.08
N GLY A 187 15.08 -0.99 34.32
CA GLY A 187 13.66 -0.95 34.64
C GLY A 187 13.30 -1.73 35.90
N LYS A 188 14.04 -2.81 36.24
CA LYS A 188 13.87 -3.57 37.48
C LYS A 188 14.46 -2.85 38.69
N GLU A 189 15.61 -2.20 38.54
CA GLU A 189 16.24 -1.44 39.61
C GLU A 189 15.39 -0.24 40.08
N LYS A 190 14.71 0.45 39.13
CA LYS A 190 13.78 1.54 39.49
C LYS A 190 12.54 1.08 40.25
N LYS A 191 12.05 -0.16 40.00
CA LYS A 191 10.87 -0.71 40.71
C LYS A 191 11.18 -1.21 42.11
N ASN A 192 12.45 -1.49 42.43
CA ASN A 192 12.88 -1.94 43.76
C ASN A 192 13.36 -0.80 44.66
N ALA A 193 13.36 0.44 44.15
CA ALA A 193 13.80 1.64 44.87
C ALA A 193 12.62 2.59 45.24
N GLU A 194 11.37 2.24 44.90
CA GLU A 194 10.12 2.80 45.37
C GLU A 194 9.46 1.85 46.39
#